data_5317529a3bc39fc11f17326c85ef127e
#
_entry.id   5317529a3bc39fc11f17326c85ef127e
#
_cell.length_a   1.000
_cell.length_b   1.000
_cell.length_c   1.000
_cell.angle_alpha   90.00
_cell.angle_beta   90.00
_cell.angle_gamma   90.00
#
_symmetry.space_group_name_H-M   'P 1'
#
loop_
_entity.id
_entity.type
_entity.pdbx_description
1 polymer ?
#
loop_
_entity_poly.entity_id
_entity_poly.type
_entity_poly.pdbx_seq_one_letter_code
_entity_poly.pdbx_strand_id
1 'polypeptide(L)'
;MRKALTIVLAMWLTMTAAAQVTLDSCRHMALRNNKQMAVEQLKIEQAGYQRKQAEAAYKPSIDFAGTYLHTGRNISLVDINNITPTQFLNPSTGNYDFTLEALGGLGISVDGKYVNAATQRVKDALTFDAKNVFAAGVLVTQPIYMGGKIKAMNQITRYAEQIAQRLHDRKAEDVVCEVDQAYWLVVSLKSKERLAQSYLDLVTRLDNDVKKMLEQGVATNATLLSVDVKVNEANVALTKVRNGLVLARMALAQLCGEPLDEPMILADELRGDLDVPLQPRAIDMAQVYERRNDFNALELGVKVFDEKAKVARSEMLPTVAAVGSVFTSNPHVYNGFKKEFGFNYAIGAIVKIPLWHWGGLSNKYKAALVDAKIKHLEMEEAKEKIELQVTQANFKYQEAFKTYEATKANLAQADENLRVAQLAFREGMATSDEVLTAQTAWLMAHSEKIDAEIDIMMCNVYLSKVTGSLKY
;
A
#
# COMPACT_ATOMS: atom_id res chain seq x y z
N MET A 1 33.19 29.05 42.54
CA MET A 1 33.53 27.65 42.18
C MET A 1 32.49 26.61 42.62
N ARG A 2 31.85 26.67 43.78
CA ARG A 2 30.82 25.65 44.19
C ARG A 2 29.55 25.61 43.33
N LYS A 3 29.09 26.71 42.73
CA LYS A 3 27.89 26.76 41.86
C LYS A 3 28.14 26.20 40.43
N ALA A 4 29.38 26.28 39.95
CA ALA A 4 29.74 25.70 38.64
C ALA A 4 29.89 24.17 38.71
N LEU A 5 30.33 23.62 39.83
CA LEU A 5 30.48 22.18 40.04
C LEU A 5 29.13 21.47 40.17
N THR A 6 28.11 22.13 40.73
CA THR A 6 26.75 21.57 40.83
C THR A 6 26.02 21.55 39.48
N ILE A 7 26.30 22.49 38.59
CA ILE A 7 25.70 22.52 37.21
C ILE A 7 26.35 21.43 36.34
N VAL A 8 27.66 21.21 36.47
CA VAL A 8 28.35 20.15 35.74
C VAL A 8 27.94 18.76 36.24
N LEU A 9 27.71 18.58 37.55
CA LEU A 9 27.22 17.32 38.11
C LEU A 9 25.76 17.05 37.76
N ALA A 10 24.91 18.10 37.64
CA ALA A 10 23.52 17.94 37.17
C ALA A 10 23.45 17.63 35.67
N MET A 11 24.41 18.08 34.88
CA MET A 11 24.49 17.83 33.44
C MET A 11 25.05 16.42 33.14
N TRP A 12 25.75 15.78 34.09
CA TRP A 12 26.24 14.41 33.98
C TRP A 12 25.23 13.36 34.49
N LEU A 13 24.18 13.75 35.21
CA LEU A 13 23.09 12.85 35.64
C LEU A 13 21.96 12.71 34.60
N THR A 14 22.03 13.40 33.48
CA THR A 14 21.25 13.05 32.28
C THR A 14 21.95 11.96 31.46
N MET A 15 22.62 11.01 32.11
CA MET A 15 23.00 9.75 31.50
C MET A 15 21.72 9.02 31.12
N THR A 16 21.35 9.18 29.88
CA THR A 16 20.71 8.18 29.01
C THR A 16 20.19 6.96 29.79
N ALA A 17 19.06 7.10 30.49
CA ALA A 17 18.13 6.01 30.50
C ALA A 17 17.85 5.76 29.01
N ALA A 18 18.45 4.72 28.43
CA ALA A 18 18.08 4.28 27.09
C ALA A 18 16.56 4.12 27.15
N ALA A 19 15.84 5.05 26.54
CA ALA A 19 14.39 5.09 26.63
C ALA A 19 13.93 3.78 26.00
N GLN A 20 13.40 2.90 26.84
CA GLN A 20 12.88 1.61 26.38
C GLN A 20 11.75 1.91 25.40
N VAL A 21 11.88 1.43 24.18
CA VAL A 21 10.92 1.68 23.12
C VAL A 21 9.74 0.71 23.31
N THR A 22 8.55 1.29 23.49
CA THR A 22 7.32 0.51 23.61
C THR A 22 6.79 0.13 22.21
N LEU A 23 5.94 -0.88 22.14
CA LEU A 23 5.26 -1.29 20.89
C LEU A 23 4.54 -0.12 20.23
N ASP A 24 3.79 0.68 21.00
CA ASP A 24 3.07 1.85 20.48
C ASP A 24 4.03 2.92 19.94
N SER A 25 5.19 3.11 20.60
CA SER A 25 6.21 4.02 20.08
C SER A 25 6.77 3.54 18.74
N CYS A 26 7.02 2.23 18.57
CA CYS A 26 7.46 1.64 17.30
C CYS A 26 6.40 1.85 16.20
N ARG A 27 5.12 1.62 16.50
CA ARG A 27 4.01 1.85 15.58
C ARG A 27 3.97 3.31 15.12
N HIS A 28 4.02 4.26 16.04
CA HIS A 28 4.02 5.69 15.72
C HIS A 28 5.23 6.12 14.89
N MET A 29 6.44 5.63 15.23
CA MET A 29 7.64 5.90 14.44
C MET A 29 7.49 5.37 13.02
N ALA A 30 7.03 4.12 12.85
CA ALA A 30 6.83 3.52 11.54
C ALA A 30 5.80 4.27 10.70
N LEU A 31 4.64 4.60 11.25
CA LEU A 31 3.60 5.36 10.53
C LEU A 31 4.10 6.74 10.08
N ARG A 32 5.00 7.36 10.84
CA ARG A 32 5.56 8.67 10.52
C ARG A 32 6.72 8.61 9.53
N ASN A 33 7.63 7.66 9.69
CA ASN A 33 8.93 7.64 9.02
C ASN A 33 8.99 6.62 7.88
N ASN A 34 8.05 5.67 7.80
CA ASN A 34 8.08 4.61 6.79
C ASN A 34 7.83 5.18 5.39
N LYS A 35 8.73 4.86 4.46
CA LYS A 35 8.67 5.33 3.07
C LYS A 35 7.43 4.82 2.32
N GLN A 36 6.90 3.66 2.69
CA GLN A 36 5.67 3.14 2.08
C GLN A 36 4.46 4.01 2.45
N MET A 37 4.39 4.50 3.69
CA MET A 37 3.34 5.46 4.11
C MET A 37 3.45 6.78 3.35
N ALA A 38 4.67 7.30 3.16
CA ALA A 38 4.89 8.50 2.36
C ALA A 38 4.44 8.31 0.89
N VAL A 39 4.66 7.13 0.31
CA VAL A 39 4.19 6.80 -1.05
C VAL A 39 2.66 6.80 -1.12
N GLU A 40 1.97 6.19 -0.15
CA GLU A 40 0.50 6.19 -0.15
C GLU A 40 -0.07 7.60 0.07
N GLN A 41 0.56 8.44 0.87
CA GLN A 41 0.18 9.85 1.01
C GLN A 41 0.31 10.63 -0.31
N LEU A 42 1.37 10.38 -1.08
CA LEU A 42 1.54 10.98 -2.42
C LEU A 42 0.48 10.50 -3.42
N LYS A 43 0.00 9.24 -3.30
CA LYS A 43 -1.11 8.75 -4.12
C LYS A 43 -2.43 9.47 -3.83
N ILE A 44 -2.69 9.82 -2.56
CA ILE A 44 -3.86 10.65 -2.21
C ILE A 44 -3.74 12.02 -2.85
N GLU A 45 -2.56 12.65 -2.76
CA GLU A 45 -2.33 13.95 -3.39
C GLU A 45 -2.49 13.88 -4.92
N GLN A 46 -1.96 12.83 -5.55
CA GLN A 46 -2.12 12.57 -6.99
C GLN A 46 -3.61 12.45 -7.36
N ALA A 47 -4.39 11.66 -6.62
CA ALA A 47 -5.83 11.52 -6.85
C ALA A 47 -6.57 12.85 -6.66
N GLY A 48 -6.16 13.67 -5.69
CA GLY A 48 -6.67 15.03 -5.50
C GLY A 48 -6.43 15.95 -6.70
N TYR A 49 -5.24 15.89 -7.33
CA TYR A 49 -4.97 16.64 -8.57
C TYR A 49 -5.80 16.11 -9.75
N GLN A 50 -5.97 14.80 -9.87
CA GLN A 50 -6.83 14.20 -10.90
C GLN A 50 -8.29 14.64 -10.73
N ARG A 51 -8.80 14.75 -9.50
CA ARG A 51 -10.13 15.31 -9.23
C ARG A 51 -10.23 16.77 -9.66
N LYS A 52 -9.27 17.62 -9.29
CA LYS A 52 -9.23 19.03 -9.71
C LYS A 52 -9.16 19.16 -11.22
N GLN A 53 -8.45 18.27 -11.91
CA GLN A 53 -8.38 18.21 -13.36
C GLN A 53 -9.75 17.85 -13.97
N ALA A 54 -10.47 16.89 -13.39
CA ALA A 54 -11.82 16.54 -13.83
C ALA A 54 -12.82 17.70 -13.60
N GLU A 55 -12.69 18.43 -12.50
CA GLU A 55 -13.48 19.62 -12.20
C GLU A 55 -13.21 20.75 -13.23
N ALA A 56 -11.99 20.85 -13.73
CA ALA A 56 -11.63 21.83 -14.76
C ALA A 56 -12.39 21.61 -16.08
N ALA A 57 -12.86 20.38 -16.36
CA ALA A 57 -13.67 20.08 -17.54
C ALA A 57 -15.05 20.79 -17.57
N TYR A 58 -15.50 21.37 -16.46
CA TYR A 58 -16.67 22.24 -16.42
C TYR A 58 -16.37 23.68 -16.87
N LYS A 59 -15.10 24.09 -16.90
CA LYS A 59 -14.69 25.46 -17.22
C LYS A 59 -14.37 25.59 -18.68
N PRO A 60 -14.39 26.83 -19.24
CA PRO A 60 -13.95 27.04 -20.59
C PRO A 60 -12.49 26.78 -20.78
N SER A 61 -12.11 26.08 -21.86
CA SER A 61 -10.73 26.03 -22.33
C SER A 61 -10.43 27.26 -23.17
N ILE A 62 -9.24 27.81 -23.06
CA ILE A 62 -8.74 28.93 -23.82
C ILE A 62 -7.43 28.49 -24.45
N ASP A 63 -7.45 28.32 -25.77
CA ASP A 63 -6.31 27.83 -26.53
C ASP A 63 -5.87 28.89 -27.52
N PHE A 64 -4.55 29.10 -27.65
CA PHE A 64 -3.95 29.91 -28.68
C PHE A 64 -3.36 29.00 -29.75
N ALA A 65 -3.74 29.25 -31.00
CA ALA A 65 -3.15 28.56 -32.14
C ALA A 65 -2.65 29.57 -33.17
N GLY A 66 -1.46 29.31 -33.73
CA GLY A 66 -0.88 30.12 -34.80
C GLY A 66 -0.36 29.21 -35.91
N THR A 67 -0.60 29.59 -37.15
CA THR A 67 -0.13 28.88 -38.34
C THR A 67 0.56 29.87 -39.27
N TYR A 68 1.73 29.49 -39.75
CA TYR A 68 2.42 30.14 -40.86
C TYR A 68 2.71 29.11 -41.96
N LEU A 69 2.27 29.48 -43.18
CA LEU A 69 2.47 28.64 -44.36
C LEU A 69 3.15 29.47 -45.45
N HIS A 70 4.27 28.92 -45.99
CA HIS A 70 4.92 29.43 -47.17
C HIS A 70 4.75 28.42 -48.30
N THR A 71 4.20 28.88 -49.44
CA THR A 71 4.00 27.96 -50.57
C THR A 71 4.36 28.62 -51.90
N GLY A 72 4.70 27.80 -52.89
CA GLY A 72 5.17 28.27 -54.19
C GLY A 72 4.11 28.78 -55.16
N ARG A 73 2.86 28.30 -55.11
CA ARG A 73 1.74 28.65 -55.99
C ARG A 73 0.39 28.21 -55.40
N ASN A 74 -0.67 28.96 -55.69
CA ASN A 74 -2.09 28.65 -55.37
C ASN A 74 -2.31 27.73 -54.20
N ILE A 75 -2.60 28.31 -53.05
CA ILE A 75 -2.86 27.56 -51.85
C ILE A 75 -4.35 27.53 -51.59
N SER A 76 -4.86 26.34 -51.47
CA SER A 76 -5.94 26.08 -50.54
C SER A 76 -5.30 26.09 -49.15
N LEU A 77 -5.56 27.11 -48.34
CA LEU A 77 -4.96 27.32 -47.01
C LEU A 77 -5.26 26.21 -46.02
N VAL A 78 -6.14 25.33 -46.37
CA VAL A 78 -6.55 24.24 -45.52
C VAL A 78 -6.47 22.96 -46.31
N ASP A 79 -5.29 22.39 -46.35
CA ASP A 79 -5.17 20.95 -46.48
C ASP A 79 -5.52 20.37 -45.11
N ILE A 80 -6.69 19.77 -45.03
CA ILE A 80 -7.23 19.13 -43.81
C ILE A 80 -6.18 18.16 -43.21
N ASN A 81 -5.39 17.52 -44.06
CA ASN A 81 -4.38 16.58 -43.65
C ASN A 81 -3.17 17.22 -42.89
N ASN A 82 -3.03 18.56 -43.01
CA ASN A 82 -1.92 19.29 -42.35
C ASN A 82 -2.36 20.13 -41.13
N ILE A 83 -3.64 20.41 -40.97
CA ILE A 83 -4.16 21.22 -39.85
C ILE A 83 -4.71 20.35 -38.72
N THR A 84 -5.29 19.22 -39.07
CA THR A 84 -5.68 18.22 -38.10
C THR A 84 -4.56 17.23 -37.96
N PRO A 85 -3.93 17.13 -36.77
CA PRO A 85 -2.88 16.14 -36.55
C PRO A 85 -3.42 14.76 -36.90
N THR A 86 -2.87 14.13 -37.95
CA THR A 86 -3.28 12.80 -38.40
C THR A 86 -3.20 11.74 -37.30
N GLN A 87 -2.44 12.00 -36.25
CA GLN A 87 -2.38 11.17 -35.05
C GLN A 87 -3.67 11.08 -34.24
N PHE A 88 -4.62 11.99 -34.45
CA PHE A 88 -5.92 11.99 -33.77
C PHE A 88 -7.05 11.50 -34.67
N LEU A 89 -6.76 11.23 -35.95
CA LEU A 89 -7.75 10.69 -36.89
C LEU A 89 -7.88 9.20 -36.68
N ASN A 90 -9.01 8.72 -36.21
CA ASN A 90 -9.31 7.29 -36.16
C ASN A 90 -9.68 6.79 -37.56
N PRO A 91 -8.81 5.99 -38.21
CA PRO A 91 -9.06 5.56 -39.61
C PRO A 91 -10.28 4.64 -39.76
N SER A 92 -10.73 4.02 -38.66
CA SER A 92 -11.87 3.11 -38.67
C SER A 92 -13.21 3.83 -38.56
N THR A 93 -13.25 4.99 -37.94
CA THR A 93 -14.48 5.75 -37.69
C THR A 93 -14.55 7.06 -38.50
N GLY A 94 -13.42 7.52 -39.04
CA GLY A 94 -13.29 8.82 -39.66
C GLY A 94 -13.45 10.01 -38.72
N ASN A 95 -13.46 9.75 -37.41
CA ASN A 95 -13.59 10.76 -36.37
C ASN A 95 -12.22 11.20 -35.87
N TYR A 96 -12.13 12.43 -35.33
CA TYR A 96 -10.94 12.90 -34.61
C TYR A 96 -11.10 12.61 -33.12
N ASP A 97 -10.35 11.64 -32.63
CA ASP A 97 -10.39 11.22 -31.23
C ASP A 97 -9.26 11.89 -30.44
N PHE A 98 -9.63 12.75 -29.49
CA PHE A 98 -8.68 13.38 -28.58
C PHE A 98 -8.69 12.63 -27.26
N THR A 99 -7.62 11.92 -26.96
CA THR A 99 -7.43 11.27 -25.67
C THR A 99 -6.75 12.25 -24.71
N LEU A 100 -7.45 12.66 -23.69
CA LEU A 100 -6.86 13.37 -22.56
C LEU A 100 -6.35 12.31 -21.58
N GLU A 101 -5.08 11.90 -21.69
CA GLU A 101 -4.44 10.94 -20.80
C GLU A 101 -4.58 11.35 -19.33
N ALA A 102 -4.58 12.64 -19.04
CA ALA A 102 -4.76 13.23 -17.74
C ALA A 102 -6.13 12.96 -17.07
N LEU A 103 -7.14 12.53 -17.82
CA LEU A 103 -8.48 12.19 -17.32
C LEU A 103 -8.78 10.68 -17.45
N GLY A 104 -7.76 9.83 -17.29
CA GLY A 104 -7.95 8.38 -17.35
C GLY A 104 -8.42 7.87 -18.71
N GLY A 105 -8.00 8.52 -19.80
CA GLY A 105 -8.31 8.10 -21.14
C GLY A 105 -9.65 8.60 -21.66
N LEU A 106 -10.18 9.74 -21.15
CA LEU A 106 -11.39 10.37 -21.68
C LEU A 106 -11.17 10.80 -23.13
N GLY A 107 -11.69 10.02 -24.07
CA GLY A 107 -11.67 10.36 -25.49
C GLY A 107 -12.80 11.34 -25.81
N ILE A 108 -12.48 12.51 -26.39
CA ILE A 108 -13.45 13.36 -27.09
C ILE A 108 -13.34 12.99 -28.55
N SER A 109 -14.41 12.37 -29.11
CA SER A 109 -14.50 12.07 -30.53
C SER A 109 -15.31 13.15 -31.23
N VAL A 110 -14.71 13.82 -32.22
CA VAL A 110 -15.37 14.82 -33.04
C VAL A 110 -15.61 14.24 -34.43
N ASP A 111 -16.87 14.20 -34.88
CA ASP A 111 -17.24 13.67 -36.20
C ASP A 111 -16.50 14.41 -37.32
N GLY A 112 -15.71 13.66 -38.09
CA GLY A 112 -14.92 14.19 -39.19
C GLY A 112 -15.73 14.93 -40.24
N LYS A 113 -17.02 14.62 -40.40
CA LYS A 113 -17.88 15.27 -41.37
C LYS A 113 -18.14 16.76 -41.04
N TYR A 114 -18.28 17.09 -39.74
CA TYR A 114 -18.46 18.48 -39.32
C TYR A 114 -17.15 19.26 -39.33
N VAL A 115 -16.05 18.61 -38.94
CA VAL A 115 -14.71 19.16 -39.08
C VAL A 115 -14.43 19.41 -40.56
N ASN A 116 -14.75 18.46 -41.45
CA ASN A 116 -14.57 18.57 -42.89
C ASN A 116 -15.48 19.67 -43.52
N ALA A 117 -16.74 19.80 -43.11
CA ALA A 117 -17.63 20.84 -43.61
C ALA A 117 -17.19 22.26 -43.17
N ALA A 118 -16.79 22.43 -41.93
CA ALA A 118 -16.22 23.70 -41.44
C ALA A 118 -14.89 24.02 -42.14
N THR A 119 -14.03 23.03 -42.29
CA THR A 119 -12.72 23.14 -42.93
C THR A 119 -12.87 23.40 -44.43
N GLN A 120 -13.88 22.78 -45.11
CA GLN A 120 -14.14 23.06 -46.54
C GLN A 120 -14.58 24.49 -46.74
N ARG A 121 -15.47 25.05 -45.89
CA ARG A 121 -15.83 26.47 -45.93
C ARG A 121 -14.64 27.40 -45.70
N VAL A 122 -13.77 27.06 -44.80
CA VAL A 122 -12.53 27.80 -44.57
C VAL A 122 -11.58 27.63 -45.75
N LYS A 123 -11.49 26.45 -46.36
CA LYS A 123 -10.70 26.18 -47.56
C LYS A 123 -11.20 26.98 -48.78
N ASP A 124 -12.52 27.01 -49.00
CA ASP A 124 -13.11 27.74 -50.10
C ASP A 124 -12.96 29.27 -49.92
N ALA A 125 -12.99 29.73 -48.67
CA ALA A 125 -12.73 31.14 -48.32
C ALA A 125 -11.26 31.52 -48.37
N LEU A 126 -10.32 30.56 -48.28
CA LEU A 126 -8.89 30.76 -48.22
C LEU A 126 -8.16 30.23 -49.48
N THR A 127 -8.86 29.92 -50.58
CA THR A 127 -8.28 29.54 -51.87
C THR A 127 -7.88 30.80 -52.64
N PHE A 128 -6.67 31.26 -52.49
CA PHE A 128 -6.14 32.42 -53.21
C PHE A 128 -4.61 32.32 -53.43
N ASP A 129 -4.12 33.15 -54.32
CA ASP A 129 -2.70 33.21 -54.66
C ASP A 129 -1.90 33.98 -53.57
N ALA A 130 -1.46 33.25 -52.57
CA ALA A 130 -0.67 33.82 -51.48
C ALA A 130 0.54 33.02 -51.18
N LYS A 131 1.75 33.59 -51.36
CA LYS A 131 3.01 32.96 -51.06
C LYS A 131 3.26 32.77 -49.56
N ASN A 132 2.72 33.67 -48.77
CA ASN A 132 2.87 33.64 -47.33
C ASN A 132 1.50 33.85 -46.67
N VAL A 133 1.08 32.88 -45.85
CA VAL A 133 -0.17 32.95 -45.09
C VAL A 133 0.16 32.82 -43.60
N PHE A 134 -0.32 33.77 -42.86
CA PHE A 134 -0.26 33.78 -41.42
C PHE A 134 -1.68 33.79 -40.88
N ALA A 135 -1.96 32.90 -39.94
CA ALA A 135 -3.19 32.94 -39.15
C ALA A 135 -2.85 32.63 -37.68
N ALA A 136 -3.36 33.45 -36.78
CA ALA A 136 -3.21 33.22 -35.34
C ALA A 136 -4.51 33.66 -34.63
N GLY A 137 -4.85 32.95 -33.57
CA GLY A 137 -6.06 33.27 -32.84
C GLY A 137 -6.17 32.57 -31.48
N VAL A 138 -7.11 33.06 -30.68
CA VAL A 138 -7.52 32.47 -29.45
C VAL A 138 -8.89 31.82 -29.67
N LEU A 139 -8.97 30.53 -29.32
CA LEU A 139 -10.20 29.75 -29.32
C LEU A 139 -10.65 29.52 -27.87
N VAL A 140 -11.89 29.83 -27.56
CA VAL A 140 -12.55 29.56 -26.28
C VAL A 140 -13.61 28.50 -26.50
N THR A 141 -13.54 27.38 -25.78
CA THR A 141 -14.56 26.33 -25.88
C THR A 141 -15.15 26.08 -24.50
N GLN A 142 -16.46 26.26 -24.35
CA GLN A 142 -17.20 26.00 -23.12
C GLN A 142 -18.17 24.84 -23.31
N PRO A 143 -17.96 23.67 -22.68
CA PRO A 143 -18.96 22.61 -22.65
C PRO A 143 -20.23 23.10 -21.92
N ILE A 144 -21.39 23.02 -22.55
CA ILE A 144 -22.71 23.37 -21.95
C ILE A 144 -23.39 22.07 -21.50
N TYR A 145 -23.44 21.09 -22.37
CA TYR A 145 -24.03 19.78 -22.08
C TYR A 145 -23.27 18.68 -22.82
N MET A 146 -22.82 17.67 -22.05
CA MET A 146 -22.03 16.55 -22.56
C MET A 146 -22.70 15.21 -22.27
N GLY A 147 -24.02 15.11 -22.33
CA GLY A 147 -24.75 13.88 -22.05
C GLY A 147 -24.56 13.34 -20.61
N GLY A 148 -24.11 14.17 -19.65
CA GLY A 148 -23.78 13.77 -18.30
C GLY A 148 -22.34 13.24 -18.10
N LYS A 149 -21.54 13.20 -19.18
CA LYS A 149 -20.15 12.68 -19.15
C LYS A 149 -19.29 13.37 -18.09
N ILE A 150 -19.26 14.72 -18.08
CA ILE A 150 -18.44 15.49 -17.14
C ILE A 150 -18.85 15.20 -15.68
N LYS A 151 -20.16 15.08 -15.42
CA LYS A 151 -20.67 14.77 -14.09
C LYS A 151 -20.20 13.37 -13.62
N ALA A 152 -20.35 12.37 -14.49
CA ALA A 152 -19.94 10.99 -14.17
C ALA A 152 -18.42 10.89 -13.98
N MET A 153 -17.61 11.58 -14.80
CA MET A 153 -16.16 11.64 -14.64
C MET A 153 -15.73 12.28 -13.32
N ASN A 154 -16.39 13.37 -12.93
CA ASN A 154 -16.12 13.99 -11.63
C ASN A 154 -16.47 13.06 -10.46
N GLN A 155 -17.51 12.25 -10.58
CA GLN A 155 -17.83 11.24 -9.57
C GLN A 155 -16.78 10.12 -9.55
N ILE A 156 -16.33 9.65 -10.70
CA ILE A 156 -15.25 8.66 -10.80
C ILE A 156 -13.99 9.14 -10.08
N THR A 157 -13.53 10.36 -10.36
CA THR A 157 -12.31 10.91 -9.72
C THR A 157 -12.49 11.18 -8.23
N ARG A 158 -13.70 11.55 -7.80
CA ARG A 158 -14.05 11.69 -6.38
C ARG A 158 -13.99 10.33 -5.66
N TYR A 159 -14.55 9.28 -6.25
CA TYR A 159 -14.44 7.94 -5.71
C TYR A 159 -12.99 7.44 -5.73
N ALA A 160 -12.21 7.75 -6.78
CA ALA A 160 -10.80 7.40 -6.86
C ALA A 160 -9.97 8.04 -5.73
N GLU A 161 -10.24 9.31 -5.38
CA GLU A 161 -9.60 9.98 -4.23
C GLU A 161 -9.97 9.28 -2.91
N GLN A 162 -11.24 8.92 -2.72
CA GLN A 162 -11.69 8.18 -1.54
C GLN A 162 -11.07 6.77 -1.47
N ILE A 163 -10.94 6.09 -2.61
CA ILE A 163 -10.24 4.79 -2.68
C ILE A 163 -8.78 4.95 -2.25
N ALA A 164 -8.08 5.97 -2.75
CA ALA A 164 -6.69 6.25 -2.35
C ALA A 164 -6.58 6.47 -0.84
N GLN A 165 -7.53 7.18 -0.22
CA GLN A 165 -7.59 7.36 1.23
C GLN A 165 -7.77 6.02 1.96
N ARG A 166 -8.72 5.18 1.53
CA ARG A 166 -8.96 3.88 2.14
C ARG A 166 -7.78 2.91 1.99
N LEU A 167 -7.09 2.98 0.85
CA LEU A 167 -5.88 2.17 0.62
C LEU A 167 -4.70 2.65 1.48
N HIS A 168 -4.57 3.96 1.71
CA HIS A 168 -3.62 4.52 2.67
C HIS A 168 -3.90 3.98 4.09
N ASP A 169 -5.16 4.05 4.56
CA ASP A 169 -5.53 3.59 5.89
C ASP A 169 -5.30 2.07 6.02
N ARG A 170 -5.65 1.29 4.99
CA ARG A 170 -5.30 -0.13 4.93
C ARG A 170 -3.79 -0.36 5.01
N LYS A 171 -2.97 0.43 4.28
CA LYS A 171 -1.52 0.28 4.33
C LYS A 171 -0.96 0.61 5.70
N ALA A 172 -1.56 1.57 6.42
CA ALA A 172 -1.22 1.83 7.80
C ALA A 172 -1.44 0.60 8.69
N GLU A 173 -2.58 -0.11 8.54
CA GLU A 173 -2.84 -1.37 9.23
C GLU A 173 -1.80 -2.45 8.87
N ASP A 174 -1.39 -2.56 7.60
CA ASP A 174 -0.37 -3.50 7.15
C ASP A 174 0.98 -3.19 7.79
N VAL A 175 1.42 -1.92 7.79
CA VAL A 175 2.66 -1.46 8.40
C VAL A 175 2.67 -1.72 9.91
N VAL A 176 1.56 -1.44 10.60
CA VAL A 176 1.43 -1.74 12.04
C VAL A 176 1.60 -3.23 12.31
N CYS A 177 0.97 -4.10 11.52
CA CYS A 177 1.15 -5.54 11.66
C CYS A 177 2.59 -6.00 11.40
N GLU A 178 3.27 -5.43 10.39
CA GLU A 178 4.68 -5.73 10.10
C GLU A 178 5.58 -5.30 11.26
N VAL A 179 5.32 -4.14 11.86
CA VAL A 179 6.02 -3.64 13.06
C VAL A 179 5.78 -4.54 14.25
N ASP A 180 4.53 -4.92 14.51
CA ASP A 180 4.18 -5.81 15.62
C ASP A 180 4.89 -7.16 15.48
N GLN A 181 4.93 -7.73 14.27
CA GLN A 181 5.66 -8.97 13.99
C GLN A 181 7.15 -8.83 14.28
N ALA A 182 7.77 -7.76 13.80
CA ALA A 182 9.19 -7.51 14.02
C ALA A 182 9.49 -7.26 15.51
N TYR A 183 8.63 -6.52 16.22
CA TYR A 183 8.75 -6.24 17.64
C TYR A 183 8.70 -7.54 18.47
N TRP A 184 7.68 -8.36 18.28
CA TRP A 184 7.52 -9.62 19.01
C TRP A 184 8.60 -10.65 18.64
N LEU A 185 9.12 -10.61 17.41
CA LEU A 185 10.27 -11.42 17.01
C LEU A 185 11.52 -11.05 17.83
N VAL A 186 11.78 -9.75 18.03
CA VAL A 186 12.90 -9.28 18.87
C VAL A 186 12.72 -9.73 20.31
N VAL A 187 11.52 -9.59 20.88
CA VAL A 187 11.19 -10.02 22.24
C VAL A 187 11.38 -11.54 22.39
N SER A 188 10.89 -12.32 21.42
CA SER A 188 11.08 -13.78 21.37
C SER A 188 12.55 -14.18 21.37
N LEU A 189 13.33 -13.59 20.44
CA LEU A 189 14.75 -13.90 20.31
C LEU A 189 15.55 -13.48 21.55
N LYS A 190 15.17 -12.40 22.23
CA LYS A 190 15.77 -11.99 23.50
C LYS A 190 15.47 -12.99 24.62
N SER A 191 14.25 -13.49 24.69
CA SER A 191 13.87 -14.54 25.64
C SER A 191 14.59 -15.86 25.34
N LYS A 192 14.70 -16.23 24.05
CA LYS A 192 15.47 -17.39 23.60
C LYS A 192 17.00 -17.25 23.85
N GLU A 193 17.54 -16.02 23.74
CA GLU A 193 18.94 -15.77 24.12
C GLU A 193 19.19 -16.08 25.59
N ARG A 194 18.30 -15.60 26.49
CA ARG A 194 18.42 -15.91 27.93
C ARG A 194 18.27 -17.40 28.19
N LEU A 195 17.32 -18.05 27.53
CA LEU A 195 17.12 -19.50 27.66
C LEU A 195 18.35 -20.29 27.17
N ALA A 196 18.92 -19.93 26.01
CA ALA A 196 20.12 -20.57 25.47
C ALA A 196 21.34 -20.35 26.39
N GLN A 197 21.49 -19.17 27.01
CA GLN A 197 22.53 -18.91 27.99
C GLN A 197 22.32 -19.78 29.24
N SER A 198 21.09 -19.86 29.75
CA SER A 198 20.77 -20.72 30.92
C SER A 198 21.02 -22.20 30.62
N TYR A 199 20.70 -22.65 29.42
CA TYR A 199 21.00 -24.03 28.99
C TYR A 199 22.52 -24.30 28.92
N LEU A 200 23.29 -23.36 28.32
CA LEU A 200 24.76 -23.46 28.29
C LEU A 200 25.34 -23.55 29.71
N ASP A 201 24.81 -22.73 30.63
CA ASP A 201 25.27 -22.77 32.05
C ASP A 201 24.94 -24.12 32.72
N LEU A 202 23.77 -24.72 32.38
CA LEU A 202 23.37 -26.04 32.87
C LEU A 202 24.30 -27.15 32.37
N VAL A 203 24.56 -27.22 31.06
CA VAL A 203 25.43 -28.27 30.48
C VAL A 203 26.87 -28.07 30.88
N THR A 204 27.36 -26.82 31.06
CA THR A 204 28.70 -26.52 31.54
C THR A 204 28.90 -26.96 33.00
N ARG A 205 27.88 -26.83 33.85
CA ARG A 205 27.94 -27.37 35.22
C ARG A 205 28.04 -28.89 35.23
N LEU A 206 27.22 -29.56 34.41
CA LEU A 206 27.28 -31.02 34.27
C LEU A 206 28.65 -31.47 33.77
N ASP A 207 29.23 -30.78 32.77
CA ASP A 207 30.57 -31.04 32.27
C ASP A 207 31.63 -30.98 33.40
N ASN A 208 31.58 -29.93 34.22
CA ASN A 208 32.47 -29.78 35.36
C ASN A 208 32.31 -30.90 36.43
N ASP A 209 31.05 -31.32 36.63
CA ASP A 209 30.77 -32.41 37.57
C ASP A 209 31.30 -33.76 37.02
N VAL A 210 31.10 -34.05 35.73
CA VAL A 210 31.62 -35.26 35.06
C VAL A 210 33.16 -35.27 35.02
N LYS A 211 33.83 -34.12 34.83
CA LYS A 211 35.29 -33.99 34.90
C LYS A 211 35.81 -34.43 36.28
N LYS A 212 35.19 -33.96 37.36
CA LYS A 212 35.55 -34.37 38.73
C LYS A 212 35.30 -35.85 38.95
N MET A 213 34.19 -36.40 38.42
CA MET A 213 33.93 -37.84 38.53
C MET A 213 34.94 -38.68 37.75
N LEU A 214 35.43 -38.20 36.60
CA LEU A 214 36.49 -38.86 35.85
C LEU A 214 37.80 -38.87 36.62
N GLU A 215 38.20 -37.76 37.26
CA GLU A 215 39.38 -37.65 38.11
C GLU A 215 39.34 -38.64 39.30
N GLN A 216 38.13 -38.91 39.79
CA GLN A 216 37.90 -39.88 40.87
C GLN A 216 37.71 -41.33 40.38
N GLY A 217 37.79 -41.56 39.06
CA GLY A 217 37.61 -42.87 38.45
C GLY A 217 36.15 -43.39 38.37
N VAL A 218 35.18 -42.54 38.64
CA VAL A 218 33.74 -42.90 38.68
C VAL A 218 33.06 -42.69 37.31
N ALA A 219 33.65 -41.86 36.41
CA ALA A 219 33.17 -41.65 35.05
C ALA A 219 34.18 -42.13 34.01
N THR A 220 33.74 -42.27 32.74
CA THR A 220 34.58 -42.64 31.60
C THR A 220 34.92 -41.44 30.72
N ASN A 221 36.01 -41.53 29.93
CA ASN A 221 36.31 -40.52 28.91
C ASN A 221 35.16 -40.38 27.86
N ALA A 222 34.47 -41.48 27.55
CA ALA A 222 33.32 -41.44 26.64
C ALA A 222 32.18 -40.58 27.19
N THR A 223 31.91 -40.70 28.50
CA THR A 223 30.91 -39.87 29.20
C THR A 223 31.28 -38.38 29.14
N LEU A 224 32.56 -38.04 29.41
CA LEU A 224 33.02 -36.65 29.32
C LEU A 224 32.88 -36.10 27.89
N LEU A 225 33.33 -36.82 26.87
CA LEU A 225 33.23 -36.39 25.47
C LEU A 225 31.79 -36.21 25.03
N SER A 226 30.84 -37.02 25.52
CA SER A 226 29.40 -36.85 25.25
C SER A 226 28.90 -35.51 25.79
N VAL A 227 29.27 -35.10 26.99
CA VAL A 227 28.89 -33.82 27.59
C VAL A 227 29.59 -32.65 26.92
N ASP A 228 30.89 -32.76 26.57
CA ASP A 228 31.64 -31.74 25.81
C ASP A 228 30.96 -31.40 24.45
N VAL A 229 30.47 -32.42 23.75
CA VAL A 229 29.70 -32.21 22.52
C VAL A 229 28.48 -31.35 22.79
N LYS A 230 27.74 -31.60 23.88
CA LYS A 230 26.54 -30.80 24.23
C LYS A 230 26.87 -29.37 24.63
N VAL A 231 28.01 -29.14 25.31
CA VAL A 231 28.51 -27.77 25.58
C VAL A 231 28.77 -27.02 24.27
N ASN A 232 29.43 -27.68 23.29
CA ASN A 232 29.72 -27.07 22.00
C ASN A 232 28.42 -26.78 21.19
N GLU A 233 27.46 -27.71 21.18
CA GLU A 233 26.15 -27.51 20.57
C GLU A 233 25.43 -26.31 21.19
N ALA A 234 25.45 -26.18 22.53
CA ALA A 234 24.82 -25.06 23.24
C ALA A 234 25.48 -23.70 22.88
N ASN A 235 26.84 -23.68 22.79
CA ASN A 235 27.57 -22.47 22.37
C ASN A 235 27.21 -22.03 20.93
N VAL A 236 27.11 -22.99 20.01
CA VAL A 236 26.69 -22.69 18.61
C VAL A 236 25.26 -22.19 18.59
N ALA A 237 24.36 -22.81 19.35
CA ALA A 237 22.95 -22.35 19.43
C ALA A 237 22.84 -20.92 19.96
N LEU A 238 23.55 -20.61 21.06
CA LEU A 238 23.61 -19.25 21.63
C LEU A 238 24.15 -18.23 20.63
N THR A 239 25.20 -18.57 19.88
CA THR A 239 25.76 -17.69 18.84
C THR A 239 24.74 -17.41 17.74
N LYS A 240 24.02 -18.46 17.29
CA LYS A 240 22.95 -18.28 16.25
C LYS A 240 21.83 -17.37 16.74
N VAL A 241 21.37 -17.55 17.97
CA VAL A 241 20.30 -16.73 18.55
C VAL A 241 20.74 -15.27 18.70
N ARG A 242 21.98 -15.02 19.17
CA ARG A 242 22.53 -13.65 19.27
C ARG A 242 22.61 -12.97 17.91
N ASN A 243 23.09 -13.65 16.88
CA ASN A 243 23.11 -13.10 15.52
C ASN A 243 21.69 -12.84 14.99
N GLY A 244 20.75 -13.76 15.24
CA GLY A 244 19.35 -13.58 14.89
C GLY A 244 18.72 -12.35 15.56
N LEU A 245 19.04 -12.13 16.84
CA LEU A 245 18.55 -10.96 17.59
C LEU A 245 19.07 -9.64 17.00
N VAL A 246 20.35 -9.58 16.61
CA VAL A 246 20.91 -8.39 15.94
C VAL A 246 20.18 -8.11 14.64
N LEU A 247 20.00 -9.14 13.78
CA LEU A 247 19.30 -8.99 12.49
C LEU A 247 17.83 -8.60 12.68
N ALA A 248 17.14 -9.15 13.68
CA ALA A 248 15.76 -8.80 13.97
C ALA A 248 15.61 -7.33 14.43
N ARG A 249 16.54 -6.83 15.25
CA ARG A 249 16.59 -5.41 15.65
C ARG A 249 16.83 -4.50 14.45
N MET A 250 17.76 -4.87 13.55
CA MET A 250 17.98 -4.12 12.30
C MET A 250 16.71 -4.06 11.42
N ALA A 251 15.98 -5.18 11.32
CA ALA A 251 14.72 -5.22 10.57
C ALA A 251 13.65 -4.31 11.20
N LEU A 252 13.53 -4.33 12.54
CA LEU A 252 12.61 -3.44 13.25
C LEU A 252 13.00 -1.96 13.08
N ALA A 253 14.29 -1.63 13.19
CA ALA A 253 14.80 -0.27 12.98
C ALA A 253 14.47 0.23 11.56
N GLN A 254 14.66 -0.61 10.55
CA GLN A 254 14.30 -0.28 9.17
C GLN A 254 12.81 0.00 9.00
N LEU A 255 11.93 -0.79 9.64
CA LEU A 255 10.48 -0.55 9.60
C LEU A 255 10.09 0.76 10.30
N CYS A 256 10.75 1.08 11.42
CA CYS A 256 10.55 2.33 12.16
C CYS A 256 11.18 3.55 11.46
N GLY A 257 12.01 3.33 10.43
CA GLY A 257 12.73 4.40 9.74
C GLY A 257 13.91 4.95 10.52
N GLU A 258 14.46 4.16 11.46
CA GLU A 258 15.62 4.49 12.28
C GLU A 258 16.92 3.90 11.67
N PRO A 259 18.11 4.43 12.02
CA PRO A 259 19.40 3.89 11.59
C PRO A 259 19.58 2.43 12.00
N LEU A 260 20.20 1.61 11.12
CA LEU A 260 20.36 0.17 11.36
C LEU A 260 21.39 -0.18 12.44
N ASP A 261 22.29 0.72 12.74
CA ASP A 261 23.41 0.58 13.68
C ASP A 261 23.07 1.02 15.10
N GLU A 262 21.93 1.70 15.29
CA GLU A 262 21.47 2.07 16.62
C GLU A 262 20.71 0.93 17.30
N PRO A 263 21.16 0.44 18.49
CA PRO A 263 20.50 -0.65 19.17
C PRO A 263 19.17 -0.18 19.79
N MET A 264 18.04 -0.64 19.24
CA MET A 264 16.74 -0.45 19.86
C MET A 264 16.54 -1.44 21.00
N ILE A 265 16.38 -0.94 22.24
CA ILE A 265 16.06 -1.76 23.42
C ILE A 265 14.56 -1.64 23.66
N LEU A 266 13.87 -2.78 23.63
CA LEU A 266 12.41 -2.79 23.74
C LEU A 266 11.98 -2.95 25.21
N ALA A 267 10.85 -2.34 25.56
CA ALA A 267 10.30 -2.36 26.91
C ALA A 267 9.96 -3.80 27.38
N ASP A 268 9.49 -4.64 26.47
CA ASP A 268 9.05 -6.00 26.80
C ASP A 268 10.19 -7.04 26.76
N GLU A 269 11.40 -6.67 26.29
CA GLU A 269 12.57 -7.57 26.32
C GLU A 269 12.95 -8.01 27.74
N LEU A 270 12.64 -7.23 28.76
CA LEU A 270 13.00 -7.49 30.15
C LEU A 270 11.89 -8.18 30.94
N ARG A 271 10.69 -8.30 30.38
CA ARG A 271 9.57 -8.97 31.06
C ARG A 271 9.76 -10.49 31.07
N GLY A 272 9.42 -11.11 32.19
CA GLY A 272 9.49 -12.58 32.35
C GLY A 272 8.27 -13.26 31.71
N ASP A 273 7.09 -12.74 31.96
CA ASP A 273 5.82 -13.19 31.39
C ASP A 273 5.14 -12.04 30.65
N LEU A 274 4.53 -12.34 29.50
CA LEU A 274 3.77 -11.38 28.72
C LEU A 274 2.31 -11.38 29.16
N ASP A 275 1.68 -10.18 29.16
CA ASP A 275 0.25 -10.06 29.40
C ASP A 275 -0.52 -10.58 28.18
N VAL A 276 -0.90 -11.85 28.21
CA VAL A 276 -1.62 -12.51 27.14
C VAL A 276 -3.08 -12.09 27.18
N PRO A 277 -3.66 -11.57 26.06
CA PRO A 277 -5.07 -11.19 26.00
C PRO A 277 -5.97 -12.40 26.25
N LEU A 278 -6.84 -12.29 27.25
CA LEU A 278 -7.75 -13.36 27.66
C LEU A 278 -9.10 -13.17 26.96
N GLN A 279 -9.48 -14.11 26.12
CA GLN A 279 -10.77 -14.40 25.50
C GLN A 279 -11.10 -13.74 24.13
N PRO A 280 -11.59 -14.58 23.19
CA PRO A 280 -12.19 -14.09 21.95
C PRO A 280 -13.51 -13.38 22.24
N ARG A 281 -13.67 -12.18 21.66
CA ARG A 281 -14.96 -11.46 21.67
C ARG A 281 -15.87 -12.03 20.59
N ALA A 282 -17.20 -11.99 20.84
CA ALA A 282 -18.16 -12.23 19.78
C ALA A 282 -17.92 -11.23 18.62
N ILE A 283 -17.78 -11.74 17.41
CA ILE A 283 -17.49 -10.95 16.22
C ILE A 283 -18.80 -10.68 15.48
N ASP A 284 -19.14 -9.40 15.32
CA ASP A 284 -20.25 -8.95 14.50
C ASP A 284 -19.77 -8.65 13.09
N MET A 285 -20.16 -9.48 12.12
CA MET A 285 -19.75 -9.35 10.73
C MET A 285 -20.22 -8.04 10.08
N ALA A 286 -21.33 -7.46 10.50
CA ALA A 286 -21.79 -6.17 9.99
C ALA A 286 -20.79 -5.07 10.33
N GLN A 287 -20.31 -5.04 11.57
CA GLN A 287 -19.27 -4.10 11.99
C GLN A 287 -17.92 -4.35 11.30
N VAL A 288 -17.58 -5.60 11.00
CA VAL A 288 -16.35 -5.94 10.25
C VAL A 288 -16.37 -5.31 8.87
N TYR A 289 -17.46 -5.47 8.11
CA TYR A 289 -17.57 -4.87 6.78
C TYR A 289 -17.50 -3.33 6.82
N GLU A 290 -18.12 -2.72 7.81
CA GLU A 290 -18.11 -1.26 7.97
C GLU A 290 -16.69 -0.70 8.27
N ARG A 291 -15.91 -1.42 9.09
CA ARG A 291 -14.60 -0.98 9.56
C ARG A 291 -13.46 -1.29 8.59
N ARG A 292 -13.58 -2.34 7.78
CA ARG A 292 -12.50 -2.79 6.88
C ARG A 292 -12.28 -1.83 5.73
N ASN A 293 -11.09 -1.24 5.70
CA ASN A 293 -10.71 -0.26 4.68
C ASN A 293 -10.57 -0.88 3.28
N ASP A 294 -10.14 -2.14 3.17
CA ASP A 294 -10.06 -2.86 1.90
C ASP A 294 -11.44 -3.13 1.29
N PHE A 295 -12.42 -3.50 2.10
CA PHE A 295 -13.79 -3.70 1.66
C PHE A 295 -14.46 -2.38 1.26
N ASN A 296 -14.25 -1.32 2.04
CA ASN A 296 -14.74 0.03 1.72
C ASN A 296 -14.13 0.57 0.41
N ALA A 297 -12.84 0.31 0.15
CA ALA A 297 -12.21 0.64 -1.13
C ALA A 297 -12.84 -0.13 -2.30
N LEU A 298 -13.15 -1.42 -2.11
CA LEU A 298 -13.81 -2.25 -3.12
C LEU A 298 -15.24 -1.75 -3.42
N GLU A 299 -16.01 -1.39 -2.40
CA GLU A 299 -17.37 -0.81 -2.56
C GLU A 299 -17.34 0.49 -3.37
N LEU A 300 -16.36 1.36 -3.08
CA LEU A 300 -16.14 2.57 -3.89
C LEU A 300 -15.71 2.22 -5.33
N GLY A 301 -14.93 1.16 -5.50
CA GLY A 301 -14.54 0.63 -6.80
C GLY A 301 -15.75 0.20 -7.63
N VAL A 302 -16.74 -0.48 -7.03
CA VAL A 302 -18.02 -0.81 -7.68
C VAL A 302 -18.72 0.46 -8.16
N LYS A 303 -18.83 1.48 -7.31
CA LYS A 303 -19.44 2.78 -7.68
C LYS A 303 -18.70 3.46 -8.85
N VAL A 304 -17.39 3.29 -8.97
CA VAL A 304 -16.62 3.77 -10.13
C VAL A 304 -17.08 3.08 -11.42
N PHE A 305 -17.31 1.76 -11.40
CA PHE A 305 -17.78 1.05 -12.59
C PHE A 305 -19.23 1.40 -12.96
N ASP A 306 -20.10 1.66 -11.99
CA ASP A 306 -21.45 2.20 -12.24
C ASP A 306 -21.40 3.57 -12.96
N GLU A 307 -20.49 4.46 -12.51
CA GLU A 307 -20.28 5.75 -13.18
C GLU A 307 -19.62 5.60 -14.57
N LYS A 308 -18.71 4.62 -14.77
CA LYS A 308 -18.16 4.30 -16.10
C LYS A 308 -19.26 3.88 -17.09
N ALA A 309 -20.25 3.11 -16.63
CA ALA A 309 -21.41 2.78 -17.46
C ALA A 309 -22.20 4.04 -17.85
N LYS A 310 -22.36 5.04 -16.95
CA LYS A 310 -22.97 6.32 -17.26
C LYS A 310 -22.14 7.14 -18.26
N VAL A 311 -20.81 7.09 -18.18
CA VAL A 311 -19.92 7.69 -19.20
C VAL A 311 -20.15 7.05 -20.56
N ALA A 312 -20.19 5.71 -20.64
CA ALA A 312 -20.46 5.02 -21.89
C ALA A 312 -21.85 5.38 -22.45
N ARG A 313 -22.88 5.48 -21.59
CA ARG A 313 -24.22 5.94 -21.98
C ARG A 313 -24.22 7.36 -22.53
N SER A 314 -23.41 8.27 -21.97
CA SER A 314 -23.37 9.67 -22.39
C SER A 314 -22.93 9.85 -23.83
N GLU A 315 -22.20 8.90 -24.41
CA GLU A 315 -21.75 8.92 -25.79
C GLU A 315 -22.91 8.71 -26.80
N MET A 316 -24.06 8.21 -26.34
CA MET A 316 -25.29 8.09 -27.11
C MET A 316 -26.18 9.32 -27.02
N LEU A 317 -25.85 10.29 -26.18
CA LEU A 317 -26.64 11.48 -25.92
C LEU A 317 -26.11 12.69 -26.71
N PRO A 318 -26.94 13.68 -27.00
CA PRO A 318 -26.49 14.93 -27.61
C PRO A 318 -25.41 15.62 -26.77
N THR A 319 -24.48 16.30 -27.42
CA THR A 319 -23.52 17.20 -26.78
C THR A 319 -23.62 18.59 -27.32
N VAL A 320 -23.48 19.60 -26.47
CA VAL A 320 -23.56 21.02 -26.80
C VAL A 320 -22.37 21.75 -26.17
N ALA A 321 -21.65 22.50 -27.00
CA ALA A 321 -20.57 23.36 -26.55
C ALA A 321 -20.74 24.75 -27.18
N ALA A 322 -20.53 25.82 -26.41
CA ALA A 322 -20.31 27.14 -26.91
C ALA A 322 -18.88 27.32 -27.36
N VAL A 323 -18.67 27.97 -28.49
CA VAL A 323 -17.35 28.27 -29.02
C VAL A 323 -17.24 29.75 -29.35
N GLY A 324 -16.13 30.36 -29.01
CA GLY A 324 -15.78 31.72 -29.35
C GLY A 324 -14.34 31.77 -29.86
N SER A 325 -14.11 32.55 -30.91
CA SER A 325 -12.74 32.76 -31.37
C SER A 325 -12.49 34.21 -31.74
N VAL A 326 -11.27 34.66 -31.43
CA VAL A 326 -10.73 35.92 -31.96
C VAL A 326 -9.47 35.55 -32.70
N PHE A 327 -9.42 35.89 -33.97
CA PHE A 327 -8.27 35.51 -34.80
C PHE A 327 -7.85 36.64 -35.75
N THR A 328 -6.60 36.62 -36.12
CA THR A 328 -6.03 37.49 -37.16
C THR A 328 -5.48 36.65 -38.29
N SER A 329 -5.59 37.13 -39.49
CA SER A 329 -5.03 36.48 -40.67
C SER A 329 -4.40 37.49 -41.62
N ASN A 330 -3.34 37.06 -42.29
CA ASN A 330 -2.73 37.76 -43.43
C ASN A 330 -2.51 36.72 -44.53
N PRO A 331 -3.17 36.83 -45.68
CA PRO A 331 -4.14 37.88 -46.14
C PRO A 331 -5.41 37.94 -45.30
N HIS A 332 -6.04 39.13 -45.25
CA HIS A 332 -7.27 39.38 -44.51
C HIS A 332 -8.46 38.68 -45.17
N VAL A 333 -9.01 37.65 -44.53
CA VAL A 333 -10.04 36.75 -45.11
C VAL A 333 -11.36 37.50 -45.47
N TYR A 334 -11.73 38.52 -44.69
CA TYR A 334 -12.99 39.26 -44.90
C TYR A 334 -12.83 40.53 -45.71
N ASN A 335 -11.61 40.91 -46.14
CA ASN A 335 -11.35 42.12 -46.93
C ASN A 335 -10.77 41.77 -48.31
N GLY A 336 -11.38 40.80 -49.01
CA GLY A 336 -10.95 40.41 -50.35
C GLY A 336 -9.53 39.87 -50.46
N PHE A 337 -9.07 39.22 -49.41
CA PHE A 337 -7.73 38.61 -49.32
C PHE A 337 -6.55 39.59 -49.52
N LYS A 338 -6.75 40.86 -49.12
CA LYS A 338 -5.67 41.84 -49.14
C LYS A 338 -4.54 41.38 -48.19
N LYS A 339 -3.29 41.63 -48.61
CA LYS A 339 -2.08 41.30 -47.83
C LYS A 339 -1.91 42.28 -46.67
N GLU A 340 -2.86 42.26 -45.75
CA GLU A 340 -2.88 43.02 -44.52
C GLU A 340 -3.34 42.13 -43.38
N PHE A 341 -2.98 42.44 -42.14
CA PHE A 341 -3.50 41.76 -40.98
C PHE A 341 -4.91 42.27 -40.65
N GLY A 342 -5.87 41.35 -40.58
CA GLY A 342 -7.23 41.67 -40.21
C GLY A 342 -7.66 40.92 -38.96
N PHE A 343 -8.27 41.63 -38.02
CA PHE A 343 -8.86 41.04 -36.82
C PHE A 343 -10.31 40.64 -37.06
N ASN A 344 -10.65 39.44 -36.64
CA ASN A 344 -12.00 38.89 -36.75
C ASN A 344 -12.39 38.15 -35.46
N TYR A 345 -13.68 38.03 -35.22
CA TYR A 345 -14.21 37.21 -34.16
C TYR A 345 -15.34 36.33 -34.67
N ALA A 346 -15.53 35.19 -34.04
CA ALA A 346 -16.66 34.31 -34.29
C ALA A 346 -17.20 33.81 -32.95
N ILE A 347 -18.50 33.76 -32.78
CA ILE A 347 -19.18 33.19 -31.64
C ILE A 347 -20.25 32.24 -32.16
N GLY A 348 -20.33 31.04 -31.59
CA GLY A 348 -21.27 30.03 -32.03
C GLY A 348 -21.50 28.93 -31.00
N ALA A 349 -22.32 27.97 -31.39
CA ALA A 349 -22.51 26.74 -30.61
C ALA A 349 -22.35 25.53 -31.53
N ILE A 350 -21.68 24.50 -31.01
CA ILE A 350 -21.57 23.22 -31.69
C ILE A 350 -22.52 22.25 -31.00
N VAL A 351 -23.43 21.66 -31.77
CA VAL A 351 -24.35 20.62 -31.33
C VAL A 351 -24.00 19.33 -32.08
N LYS A 352 -23.67 18.26 -31.35
CA LYS A 352 -23.41 16.93 -31.91
C LYS A 352 -24.46 15.97 -31.38
N ILE A 353 -25.21 15.31 -32.30
CA ILE A 353 -26.22 14.31 -32.00
C ILE A 353 -25.84 13.04 -32.74
N PRO A 354 -25.46 11.96 -32.01
CA PRO A 354 -25.14 10.68 -32.64
C PRO A 354 -26.41 10.01 -33.15
N LEU A 355 -26.61 9.95 -34.48
CA LEU A 355 -27.83 9.38 -35.07
C LEU A 355 -27.69 7.87 -35.34
N TRP A 356 -26.59 7.47 -35.98
CA TRP A 356 -26.40 6.07 -36.37
C TRP A 356 -24.93 5.62 -36.29
N HIS A 357 -24.68 4.56 -35.56
CA HIS A 357 -23.33 4.00 -35.34
C HIS A 357 -23.34 2.48 -35.42
N TRP A 358 -24.23 1.86 -36.17
CA TRP A 358 -24.31 0.41 -36.37
C TRP A 358 -24.32 -0.41 -35.07
N GLY A 359 -24.92 0.11 -34.01
CA GLY A 359 -24.98 -0.50 -32.70
C GLY A 359 -23.71 -0.36 -31.86
N GLY A 360 -22.62 0.26 -32.36
CA GLY A 360 -21.33 0.34 -31.65
C GLY A 360 -21.44 1.00 -30.28
N LEU A 361 -22.10 2.16 -30.19
CA LEU A 361 -22.29 2.88 -28.92
C LEU A 361 -23.19 2.12 -27.95
N SER A 362 -24.24 1.44 -28.44
CA SER A 362 -25.13 0.62 -27.63
C SER A 362 -24.37 -0.60 -27.05
N ASN A 363 -23.55 -1.26 -27.86
CA ASN A 363 -22.76 -2.39 -27.41
C ASN A 363 -21.66 -1.96 -26.42
N LYS A 364 -21.04 -0.79 -26.61
CA LYS A 364 -20.12 -0.19 -25.64
C LYS A 364 -20.78 0.05 -24.27
N TYR A 365 -21.99 0.60 -24.26
CA TYR A 365 -22.77 0.77 -23.04
C TYR A 365 -23.12 -0.57 -22.37
N LYS A 366 -23.59 -1.56 -23.17
CA LYS A 366 -23.89 -2.89 -22.65
C LYS A 366 -22.65 -3.57 -22.06
N ALA A 367 -21.48 -3.45 -22.70
CA ALA A 367 -20.22 -3.97 -22.16
C ALA A 367 -19.90 -3.32 -20.82
N ALA A 368 -20.01 -1.98 -20.69
CA ALA A 368 -19.77 -1.28 -19.44
C ALA A 368 -20.78 -1.67 -18.34
N LEU A 369 -22.02 -2.01 -18.68
CA LEU A 369 -23.00 -2.55 -17.72
C LEU A 369 -22.62 -3.95 -17.25
N VAL A 370 -22.08 -4.79 -18.14
CA VAL A 370 -21.58 -6.12 -17.76
C VAL A 370 -20.36 -5.97 -16.85
N ASP A 371 -19.43 -5.07 -17.15
CA ASP A 371 -18.28 -4.77 -16.28
C ASP A 371 -18.73 -4.36 -14.88
N ALA A 372 -19.74 -3.50 -14.77
CA ALA A 372 -20.31 -3.12 -13.47
C ALA A 372 -20.90 -4.34 -12.74
N LYS A 373 -21.65 -5.21 -13.43
CA LYS A 373 -22.17 -6.45 -12.84
C LYS A 373 -21.07 -7.40 -12.36
N ILE A 374 -19.98 -7.53 -13.12
CA ILE A 374 -18.81 -8.33 -12.71
C ILE A 374 -18.28 -7.78 -11.39
N LYS A 375 -18.13 -6.46 -11.26
CA LYS A 375 -17.63 -5.83 -10.02
C LYS A 375 -18.57 -6.02 -8.83
N HIS A 376 -19.87 -6.04 -9.03
CA HIS A 376 -20.83 -6.39 -7.99
C HIS A 376 -20.66 -7.84 -7.51
N LEU A 377 -20.47 -8.80 -8.42
CA LEU A 377 -20.23 -10.20 -8.06
C LEU A 377 -18.87 -10.39 -7.36
N GLU A 378 -17.82 -9.70 -7.81
CA GLU A 378 -16.52 -9.71 -7.13
C GLU A 378 -16.62 -9.15 -5.70
N MET A 379 -17.49 -8.17 -5.45
CA MET A 379 -17.75 -7.64 -4.11
C MET A 379 -18.50 -8.67 -3.23
N GLU A 380 -19.45 -9.41 -3.78
CA GLU A 380 -20.14 -10.51 -3.06
C GLU A 380 -19.14 -11.61 -2.71
N GLU A 381 -18.32 -12.05 -3.65
CA GLU A 381 -17.23 -13.02 -3.41
C GLU A 381 -16.24 -12.52 -2.33
N ALA A 382 -15.92 -11.22 -2.34
CA ALA A 382 -15.06 -10.63 -1.33
C ALA A 382 -15.68 -10.70 0.08
N LYS A 383 -17.01 -10.54 0.23
CA LYS A 383 -17.70 -10.74 1.51
C LYS A 383 -17.53 -12.16 2.03
N GLU A 384 -17.75 -13.17 1.17
CA GLU A 384 -17.57 -14.57 1.54
C GLU A 384 -16.13 -14.88 1.97
N LYS A 385 -15.15 -14.34 1.22
CA LYS A 385 -13.72 -14.46 1.58
C LYS A 385 -13.37 -13.79 2.91
N ILE A 386 -13.96 -12.63 3.19
CA ILE A 386 -13.76 -11.92 4.45
C ILE A 386 -14.35 -12.73 5.61
N GLU A 387 -15.56 -13.28 5.46
CA GLU A 387 -16.19 -14.12 6.48
C GLU A 387 -15.36 -15.35 6.79
N LEU A 388 -14.86 -16.03 5.73
CA LEU A 388 -13.95 -17.16 5.89
C LEU A 388 -12.66 -16.75 6.61
N GLN A 389 -12.05 -15.62 6.21
CA GLN A 389 -10.81 -15.11 6.81
C GLN A 389 -10.97 -14.80 8.29
N VAL A 390 -12.06 -14.13 8.68
CA VAL A 390 -12.36 -13.79 10.06
C VAL A 390 -12.60 -15.06 10.89
N THR A 391 -13.34 -16.01 10.34
CA THR A 391 -13.59 -17.31 10.98
C THR A 391 -12.29 -18.07 11.21
N GLN A 392 -11.44 -18.18 10.19
CA GLN A 392 -10.13 -18.82 10.31
C GLN A 392 -9.22 -18.12 11.33
N ALA A 393 -9.18 -16.79 11.35
CA ALA A 393 -8.42 -16.03 12.33
C ALA A 393 -8.89 -16.28 13.76
N ASN A 394 -10.19 -16.35 13.98
CA ASN A 394 -10.78 -16.66 15.28
C ASN A 394 -10.45 -18.09 15.74
N PHE A 395 -10.52 -19.09 14.85
CA PHE A 395 -10.10 -20.45 15.16
C PHE A 395 -8.61 -20.54 15.51
N LYS A 396 -7.74 -19.88 14.76
CA LYS A 396 -6.30 -19.83 15.06
C LYS A 396 -6.01 -19.20 16.41
N TYR A 397 -6.73 -18.11 16.75
CA TYR A 397 -6.57 -17.49 18.06
C TYR A 397 -6.99 -18.44 19.20
N GLN A 398 -8.11 -19.16 19.04
CA GLN A 398 -8.55 -20.15 20.03
C GLN A 398 -7.58 -21.33 20.15
N GLU A 399 -7.01 -21.79 19.05
CA GLU A 399 -5.99 -22.83 19.02
C GLU A 399 -4.72 -22.38 19.76
N ALA A 400 -4.19 -21.19 19.42
CA ALA A 400 -3.03 -20.60 20.07
C ALA A 400 -3.23 -20.46 21.59
N PHE A 401 -4.43 -20.06 22.02
CA PHE A 401 -4.76 -19.96 23.45
C PHE A 401 -4.71 -21.32 24.15
N LYS A 402 -5.30 -22.37 23.56
CA LYS A 402 -5.25 -23.72 24.11
C LYS A 402 -3.84 -24.28 24.16
N THR A 403 -3.05 -24.03 23.11
CA THR A 403 -1.64 -24.42 23.04
C THR A 403 -0.84 -23.73 24.15
N TYR A 404 -1.03 -22.43 24.36
CA TYR A 404 -0.38 -21.69 25.43
C TYR A 404 -0.67 -22.26 26.82
N GLU A 405 -1.93 -22.60 27.13
CA GLU A 405 -2.29 -23.22 28.40
C GLU A 405 -1.67 -24.61 28.56
N ALA A 406 -1.57 -25.39 27.48
CA ALA A 406 -0.93 -26.70 27.52
C ALA A 406 0.61 -26.58 27.76
N THR A 407 1.27 -25.60 27.13
CA THR A 407 2.72 -25.39 27.30
C THR A 407 3.10 -24.96 28.71
N LYS A 408 2.22 -24.24 29.43
CA LYS A 408 2.43 -23.92 30.85
C LYS A 408 2.49 -25.18 31.74
N ALA A 409 1.58 -26.12 31.47
CA ALA A 409 1.57 -27.40 32.21
C ALA A 409 2.83 -28.23 31.89
N ASN A 410 3.22 -28.33 30.61
CA ASN A 410 4.41 -29.00 30.18
C ASN A 410 5.70 -28.38 30.78
N LEU A 411 5.76 -27.07 30.88
CA LEU A 411 6.87 -26.35 31.47
C LEU A 411 7.07 -26.73 32.93
N ALA A 412 5.97 -26.69 33.74
CA ALA A 412 6.05 -27.07 35.16
C ALA A 412 6.53 -28.53 35.36
N GLN A 413 6.10 -29.44 34.47
CA GLN A 413 6.54 -30.83 34.50
C GLN A 413 8.03 -30.96 34.10
N ALA A 414 8.49 -30.23 33.10
CA ALA A 414 9.88 -30.25 32.64
C ALA A 414 10.84 -29.66 33.70
N ASP A 415 10.44 -28.57 34.37
CA ASP A 415 11.20 -27.98 35.48
C ASP A 415 11.39 -28.98 36.62
N GLU A 416 10.31 -29.65 37.02
CA GLU A 416 10.37 -30.65 38.10
C GLU A 416 11.17 -31.89 37.68
N ASN A 417 11.01 -32.38 36.45
CA ASN A 417 11.78 -33.49 35.92
C ASN A 417 13.29 -33.19 35.91
N LEU A 418 13.68 -31.99 35.47
CA LEU A 418 15.08 -31.57 35.53
C LEU A 418 15.61 -31.51 36.96
N ARG A 419 14.81 -30.95 37.89
CA ARG A 419 15.18 -30.88 39.29
C ARG A 419 15.44 -32.27 39.88
N VAL A 420 14.54 -33.23 39.64
CA VAL A 420 14.65 -34.62 40.12
C VAL A 420 15.86 -35.31 39.48
N ALA A 421 16.06 -35.20 38.17
CA ALA A 421 17.19 -35.81 37.47
C ALA A 421 18.54 -35.29 37.98
N GLN A 422 18.65 -33.97 38.25
CA GLN A 422 19.86 -33.36 38.81
C GLN A 422 20.13 -33.85 40.25
N LEU A 423 19.08 -34.01 41.06
CA LEU A 423 19.24 -34.54 42.43
C LEU A 423 19.68 -36.01 42.40
N ALA A 424 19.01 -36.85 41.60
CA ALA A 424 19.35 -38.27 41.45
C ALA A 424 20.79 -38.46 40.95
N PHE A 425 21.27 -37.61 40.03
CA PHE A 425 22.64 -37.63 39.54
C PHE A 425 23.65 -37.32 40.67
N ARG A 426 23.38 -36.31 41.48
CA ARG A 426 24.25 -35.95 42.63
C ARG A 426 24.35 -37.06 43.67
N GLU A 427 23.25 -37.80 43.86
CA GLU A 427 23.20 -38.95 44.78
C GLU A 427 23.73 -40.25 44.13
N GLY A 428 24.22 -40.20 42.88
CA GLY A 428 24.73 -41.35 42.16
C GLY A 428 23.66 -42.35 41.69
N MET A 429 22.38 -41.94 41.69
CA MET A 429 21.23 -42.79 41.28
C MET A 429 20.83 -42.58 39.84
N ALA A 430 21.37 -41.57 39.13
CA ALA A 430 21.09 -41.32 37.72
C ALA A 430 22.39 -41.14 36.93
N THR A 431 22.33 -41.39 35.64
CA THR A 431 23.44 -41.21 34.69
C THR A 431 23.48 -39.77 34.15
N SER A 432 24.64 -39.37 33.60
CA SER A 432 24.77 -38.08 32.89
C SER A 432 23.82 -37.96 31.67
N ASP A 433 23.53 -39.07 30.99
CA ASP A 433 22.64 -39.12 29.83
C ASP A 433 21.16 -38.85 30.23
N GLU A 434 20.75 -39.32 31.41
CA GLU A 434 19.42 -39.01 31.96
C GLU A 434 19.30 -37.52 32.30
N VAL A 435 20.36 -36.91 32.86
CA VAL A 435 20.39 -35.45 33.11
C VAL A 435 20.36 -34.65 31.79
N LEU A 436 21.18 -35.07 30.81
CA LEU A 436 21.17 -34.42 29.48
C LEU A 436 19.80 -34.51 28.81
N THR A 437 19.11 -35.66 28.94
CA THR A 437 17.75 -35.85 28.42
C THR A 437 16.79 -34.91 29.13
N ALA A 438 16.82 -34.79 30.44
CA ALA A 438 15.99 -33.88 31.23
C ALA A 438 16.30 -32.41 30.91
N GLN A 439 17.58 -32.03 30.74
CA GLN A 439 17.99 -30.68 30.31
C GLN A 439 17.49 -30.34 28.92
N THR A 440 17.48 -31.28 27.97
CA THR A 440 16.97 -31.10 26.62
C THR A 440 15.44 -30.93 26.62
N ALA A 441 14.73 -31.75 27.40
CA ALA A 441 13.27 -31.62 27.55
C ALA A 441 12.89 -30.27 28.20
N TRP A 442 13.66 -29.82 29.20
CA TRP A 442 13.53 -28.51 29.81
C TRP A 442 13.72 -27.37 28.80
N LEU A 443 14.77 -27.41 28.00
CA LEU A 443 15.03 -26.43 26.94
C LEU A 443 13.89 -26.37 25.94
N MET A 444 13.38 -27.52 25.49
CA MET A 444 12.28 -27.62 24.57
C MET A 444 10.99 -27.01 25.15
N ALA A 445 10.61 -27.37 26.38
CA ALA A 445 9.40 -26.89 27.05
C ALA A 445 9.42 -25.35 27.25
N HIS A 446 10.59 -24.79 27.65
CA HIS A 446 10.76 -23.34 27.75
C HIS A 446 10.68 -22.64 26.39
N SER A 447 11.29 -23.22 25.33
CA SER A 447 11.20 -22.68 23.96
C SER A 447 9.76 -22.70 23.45
N GLU A 448 9.05 -23.81 23.64
CA GLU A 448 7.64 -23.94 23.24
C GLU A 448 6.73 -22.93 23.97
N LYS A 449 6.98 -22.69 25.28
CA LYS A 449 6.24 -21.66 26.03
C LYS A 449 6.48 -20.27 25.46
N ILE A 450 7.72 -19.90 25.15
CA ILE A 450 8.06 -18.62 24.53
C ILE A 450 7.37 -18.49 23.17
N ASP A 451 7.42 -19.53 22.33
CA ASP A 451 6.81 -19.53 21.02
C ASP A 451 5.27 -19.39 21.11
N ALA A 452 4.64 -20.12 22.06
CA ALA A 452 3.19 -20.03 22.27
C ALA A 452 2.73 -18.65 22.78
N GLU A 453 3.51 -17.99 23.64
CA GLU A 453 3.21 -16.60 24.08
C GLU A 453 3.24 -15.63 22.90
N ILE A 454 4.22 -15.72 22.05
CA ILE A 454 4.35 -14.86 20.88
C ILE A 454 3.25 -15.17 19.86
N ASP A 455 2.95 -16.45 19.63
CA ASP A 455 1.92 -16.87 18.68
C ASP A 455 0.54 -16.33 19.05
N ILE A 456 0.16 -16.39 20.32
CA ILE A 456 -1.12 -15.83 20.76
C ILE A 456 -1.17 -14.30 20.59
N MET A 457 -0.05 -13.58 20.86
CA MET A 457 0.05 -12.14 20.62
C MET A 457 -0.14 -11.83 19.14
N MET A 458 0.50 -12.58 18.26
CA MET A 458 0.40 -12.43 16.81
C MET A 458 -0.99 -12.77 16.28
N CYS A 459 -1.61 -13.85 16.78
CA CYS A 459 -2.99 -14.20 16.44
C CYS A 459 -3.97 -13.11 16.86
N ASN A 460 -3.77 -12.46 18.01
CA ASN A 460 -4.59 -11.35 18.46
C ASN A 460 -4.46 -10.10 17.56
N VAL A 461 -3.22 -9.76 17.18
CA VAL A 461 -2.96 -8.66 16.22
C VAL A 461 -3.62 -8.94 14.87
N TYR A 462 -3.44 -10.17 14.35
CA TYR A 462 -4.04 -10.58 13.09
C TYR A 462 -5.57 -10.59 13.14
N LEU A 463 -6.17 -11.09 14.22
CA LEU A 463 -7.61 -11.05 14.43
C LEU A 463 -8.14 -9.61 14.47
N SER A 464 -7.43 -8.71 15.17
CA SER A 464 -7.76 -7.29 15.22
C SER A 464 -7.70 -6.63 13.84
N LYS A 465 -6.71 -6.98 13.01
CA LYS A 465 -6.58 -6.52 11.63
C LYS A 465 -7.74 -6.99 10.76
N VAL A 466 -8.03 -8.30 10.74
CA VAL A 466 -9.08 -8.86 9.86
C VAL A 466 -10.48 -8.44 10.26
N THR A 467 -10.69 -8.05 11.53
CA THR A 467 -11.94 -7.47 12.01
C THR A 467 -12.04 -5.95 11.87
N GLY A 468 -10.99 -5.29 11.37
CA GLY A 468 -10.92 -3.83 11.26
C GLY A 468 -10.93 -3.12 12.62
N SER A 469 -10.51 -3.79 13.69
CA SER A 469 -10.48 -3.23 15.05
C SER A 469 -9.08 -2.85 15.53
N LEU A 470 -8.07 -2.96 14.66
CA LEU A 470 -6.68 -2.60 14.98
C LEU A 470 -6.59 -1.09 15.27
N LYS A 471 -6.09 -0.76 16.47
CA LYS A 471 -5.85 0.63 16.91
C LYS A 471 -4.34 0.89 16.89
N TYR A 472 -3.95 2.06 16.42
CA TYR A 472 -2.56 2.48 16.33
C TYR A 472 -2.42 4.00 16.45
#